data_49013f4debfd331306961e1a17bbbd34
#
_entry.id   49013f4debfd331306961e1a17bbbd34
#
_cell.length_a   1.000
_cell.length_b   1.000
_cell.length_c   1.000
_cell.angle_alpha   90.00
_cell.angle_beta   90.00
_cell.angle_gamma   90.00
#
_symmetry.space_group_name_H-M   'P 1'
#
loop_
_entity.id
_entity.type
_entity.pdbx_description
1 polymer ?
#
loop_
_entity_poly.entity_id
_entity_poly.type
_entity_poly.pdbx_seq_one_letter_code
_entity_poly.pdbx_strand_id
1 'polypeptide(L)'
;MSAEILRVHPDEPQPDRIDYIVSCLRKGDVVALPTDTFYGLAVDPVNLQAVERIYQIKSRQKHKPLSLLISSLAMAYELARDSDPLIDRLADRFWPGPLTIIVRAGTKLPLRSTANTGNVALRVPDAAIPRAVVERFGLPITATSANLQGASECTHAACVRDQIGDRIPLIIDGGPTGHSMPTTIVDLSLGPGRWEILREGAIPTHEIVMVLQR
;
A
#
# COMPACT_ATOMS: atom_id res chain seq x y z
N MET A 1 -0.15 -6.47 24.69
CA MET A 1 0.39 -7.77 24.23
C MET A 1 1.39 -7.44 23.14
N SER A 2 2.54 -8.13 23.09
CA SER A 2 3.52 -7.90 22.02
C SER A 2 3.01 -8.55 20.71
N ALA A 3 3.29 -7.94 19.55
CA ALA A 3 2.98 -8.53 18.26
C ALA A 3 3.64 -9.92 18.08
N GLU A 4 2.93 -10.84 17.45
CA GLU A 4 3.54 -12.03 16.87
C GLU A 4 4.45 -11.63 15.72
N ILE A 5 5.63 -12.24 15.62
CA ILE A 5 6.53 -12.07 14.48
C ILE A 5 6.52 -13.36 13.67
N LEU A 6 5.94 -13.29 12.46
CA LEU A 6 5.86 -14.41 11.53
C LEU A 6 6.93 -14.26 10.44
N ARG A 7 7.90 -15.16 10.42
CA ARG A 7 8.90 -15.19 9.34
C ARG A 7 8.29 -15.76 8.07
N VAL A 8 8.49 -15.07 6.95
CA VAL A 8 8.05 -15.48 5.61
C VAL A 8 9.20 -15.28 4.62
N HIS A 9 9.41 -16.27 3.74
CA HIS A 9 10.47 -16.15 2.74
C HIS A 9 10.16 -14.96 1.79
N PRO A 10 11.09 -14.01 1.59
CA PRO A 10 10.82 -12.77 0.86
C PRO A 10 10.45 -13.00 -0.62
N ASP A 11 11.09 -13.96 -1.29
CA ASP A 11 10.93 -14.19 -2.73
C ASP A 11 9.99 -15.38 -3.02
N GLU A 12 9.93 -16.35 -2.12
CA GLU A 12 9.10 -17.56 -2.23
C GLU A 12 8.21 -17.71 -0.98
N PRO A 13 7.16 -16.87 -0.81
CA PRO A 13 6.30 -16.89 0.36
C PRO A 13 5.58 -18.25 0.49
N GLN A 14 5.65 -18.87 1.66
CA GLN A 14 5.01 -20.15 1.93
C GLN A 14 3.47 -20.00 1.93
N PRO A 15 2.74 -20.84 1.18
CA PRO A 15 1.28 -20.71 1.03
C PRO A 15 0.50 -20.73 2.35
N ASP A 16 0.90 -21.59 3.28
CA ASP A 16 0.28 -21.70 4.61
C ASP A 16 0.44 -20.42 5.44
N ARG A 17 1.57 -19.73 5.30
CA ARG A 17 1.82 -18.46 5.95
C ARG A 17 1.03 -17.32 5.32
N ILE A 18 0.91 -17.32 4.00
CA ILE A 18 0.03 -16.37 3.28
C ILE A 18 -1.43 -16.60 3.70
N ASP A 19 -1.89 -17.85 3.80
CA ASP A 19 -3.24 -18.16 4.27
C ASP A 19 -3.49 -17.66 5.70
N TYR A 20 -2.50 -17.80 6.59
CA TYR A 20 -2.56 -17.28 7.94
C TYR A 20 -2.70 -15.74 7.95
N ILE A 21 -1.85 -15.03 7.18
CA ILE A 21 -1.91 -13.56 7.06
C ILE A 21 -3.30 -13.12 6.56
N VAL A 22 -3.80 -13.77 5.52
CA VAL A 22 -5.12 -13.49 4.95
C VAL A 22 -6.23 -13.73 5.99
N SER A 23 -6.11 -14.78 6.80
CA SER A 23 -7.07 -15.06 7.87
C SER A 23 -7.11 -13.94 8.93
N CYS A 24 -5.95 -13.36 9.28
CA CYS A 24 -5.85 -12.22 10.19
C CYS A 24 -6.50 -10.96 9.58
N LEU A 25 -6.20 -10.65 8.31
CA LEU A 25 -6.83 -9.52 7.61
C LEU A 25 -8.36 -9.65 7.54
N ARG A 26 -8.90 -10.86 7.27
CA ARG A 26 -10.35 -11.13 7.26
C ARG A 26 -11.01 -10.97 8.63
N LYS A 27 -10.27 -11.21 9.72
CA LYS A 27 -10.72 -10.93 11.10
C LYS A 27 -10.70 -9.43 11.45
N GLY A 28 -10.11 -8.59 10.57
CA GLY A 28 -9.95 -7.16 10.79
C GLY A 28 -8.69 -6.81 11.60
N ASP A 29 -7.73 -7.72 11.68
CA ASP A 29 -6.45 -7.43 12.33
C ASP A 29 -5.60 -6.49 11.48
N VAL A 30 -4.80 -5.65 12.15
CA VAL A 30 -3.79 -4.82 11.51
C VAL A 30 -2.51 -5.63 11.40
N VAL A 31 -2.00 -5.79 10.18
CA VAL A 31 -0.78 -6.56 9.90
C VAL A 31 0.30 -5.62 9.38
N ALA A 32 1.50 -5.70 9.91
CA ALA A 32 2.67 -5.06 9.30
C ALA A 32 3.37 -6.04 8.35
N LEU A 33 3.64 -5.60 7.12
CA LEU A 33 4.29 -6.43 6.10
C LEU A 33 5.35 -5.64 5.32
N PRO A 34 6.43 -6.30 4.85
CA PRO A 34 7.46 -5.66 4.02
C PRO A 34 6.91 -5.32 2.65
N THR A 35 7.42 -4.21 2.08
CA THR A 35 7.28 -3.90 0.65
C THR A 35 8.66 -3.68 0.04
N ASP A 36 8.73 -3.35 -1.23
CA ASP A 36 9.99 -2.96 -1.88
C ASP A 36 10.55 -1.61 -1.38
N THR A 37 9.75 -0.80 -0.66
CA THR A 37 10.22 0.47 -0.07
C THR A 37 10.41 0.40 1.44
N PHE A 38 9.32 0.33 2.20
CA PHE A 38 9.29 0.27 3.66
C PHE A 38 8.26 -0.75 4.13
N TYR A 39 8.32 -1.12 5.40
CA TYR A 39 7.23 -1.86 6.03
C TYR A 39 5.95 -1.03 6.05
N GLY A 40 4.83 -1.66 5.69
CA GLY A 40 3.51 -1.04 5.64
C GLY A 40 2.50 -1.70 6.59
N LEU A 41 1.55 -0.90 7.11
CA LEU A 41 0.39 -1.40 7.83
C LEU A 41 -0.73 -1.72 6.84
N ALA A 42 -1.18 -2.96 6.87
CA ALA A 42 -2.24 -3.49 6.02
C ALA A 42 -3.48 -3.87 6.83
N VAL A 43 -4.63 -3.52 6.29
CA VAL A 43 -5.96 -4.02 6.69
C VAL A 43 -6.83 -4.16 5.45
N ASP A 44 -7.96 -4.83 5.60
CA ASP A 44 -9.05 -4.79 4.63
C ASP A 44 -9.63 -3.36 4.55
N PRO A 45 -9.55 -2.68 3.40
CA PRO A 45 -10.07 -1.32 3.25
C PRO A 45 -11.60 -1.23 3.35
N VAL A 46 -12.33 -2.34 3.22
CA VAL A 46 -13.78 -2.39 3.37
C VAL A 46 -14.17 -2.51 4.86
N ASN A 47 -13.30 -3.03 5.70
CA ASN A 47 -13.50 -3.09 7.14
C ASN A 47 -13.17 -1.73 7.80
N LEU A 48 -14.20 -0.89 7.96
CA LEU A 48 -14.04 0.47 8.49
C LEU A 48 -13.50 0.51 9.93
N GLN A 49 -13.73 -0.53 10.72
CA GLN A 49 -13.16 -0.62 12.08
C GLN A 49 -11.65 -0.88 12.03
N ALA A 50 -11.20 -1.73 11.11
CA ALA A 50 -9.77 -1.99 10.90
C ALA A 50 -9.06 -0.74 10.33
N VAL A 51 -9.68 -0.03 9.39
CA VAL A 51 -9.19 1.26 8.88
C VAL A 51 -9.06 2.28 10.01
N GLU A 52 -10.05 2.42 10.88
CA GLU A 52 -10.00 3.32 12.04
C GLU A 52 -8.83 2.98 12.98
N ARG A 53 -8.55 1.68 13.21
CA ARG A 53 -7.41 1.24 14.03
C ARG A 53 -6.07 1.75 13.47
N ILE A 54 -5.88 1.76 12.13
CA ILE A 54 -4.64 2.34 11.54
C ILE A 54 -4.47 3.80 11.93
N TYR A 55 -5.53 4.61 11.84
CA TYR A 55 -5.46 6.02 12.23
C TYR A 55 -5.13 6.19 13.72
N GLN A 56 -5.70 5.36 14.59
CA GLN A 56 -5.40 5.36 16.03
C GLN A 56 -3.95 4.95 16.32
N ILE A 57 -3.46 3.86 15.72
CA ILE A 57 -2.08 3.36 15.90
C ILE A 57 -1.07 4.44 15.52
N LYS A 58 -1.29 5.09 14.37
CA LYS A 58 -0.38 6.11 13.85
C LYS A 58 -0.58 7.49 14.48
N SER A 59 -1.61 7.73 15.28
CA SER A 59 -2.04 9.07 15.69
C SER A 59 -2.21 10.02 14.48
N ARG A 60 -2.68 9.46 13.34
CA ARG A 60 -2.75 10.12 12.04
C ARG A 60 -4.07 10.87 11.89
N GLN A 61 -4.00 12.03 11.23
CA GLN A 61 -5.18 12.80 10.87
C GLN A 61 -6.06 12.03 9.86
N LYS A 62 -7.36 11.90 10.14
CA LYS A 62 -8.32 11.07 9.37
C LYS A 62 -8.57 11.54 7.93
N HIS A 63 -8.17 12.75 7.58
CA HIS A 63 -8.32 13.29 6.22
C HIS A 63 -7.19 12.91 5.25
N LYS A 64 -6.15 12.20 5.72
CA LYS A 64 -5.09 11.72 4.84
C LYS A 64 -5.44 10.32 4.32
N PRO A 65 -5.74 10.14 3.01
CA PRO A 65 -6.10 8.85 2.45
C PRO A 65 -4.99 7.82 2.66
N LEU A 66 -5.39 6.55 2.75
CA LEU A 66 -4.47 5.42 2.77
C LEU A 66 -4.23 4.96 1.33
N SER A 67 -2.98 4.66 1.00
CA SER A 67 -2.67 3.97 -0.26
C SER A 67 -3.15 2.51 -0.18
N LEU A 68 -3.49 1.95 -1.33
CA LEU A 68 -3.87 0.55 -1.47
C LEU A 68 -2.82 -0.20 -2.29
N LEU A 69 -2.41 -1.36 -1.79
CA LEU A 69 -1.69 -2.34 -2.58
C LEU A 69 -2.68 -3.19 -3.36
N ILE A 70 -2.39 -3.38 -4.61
CA ILE A 70 -3.14 -4.17 -5.59
C ILE A 70 -2.19 -5.18 -6.24
N SER A 71 -2.73 -6.24 -6.85
CA SER A 71 -1.92 -7.28 -7.50
C SER A 71 -1.67 -7.02 -8.98
N SER A 72 -2.50 -6.19 -9.63
CA SER A 72 -2.45 -6.02 -11.08
C SER A 72 -3.06 -4.70 -11.55
N LEU A 73 -2.76 -4.32 -12.79
CA LEU A 73 -3.42 -3.22 -13.49
C LEU A 73 -4.94 -3.48 -13.65
N ALA A 74 -5.35 -4.74 -13.87
CA ALA A 74 -6.77 -5.09 -13.94
C ALA A 74 -7.51 -4.73 -12.64
N MET A 75 -6.92 -5.03 -11.47
CA MET A 75 -7.49 -4.61 -10.18
C MET A 75 -7.51 -3.08 -10.03
N ALA A 76 -6.54 -2.34 -10.59
CA ALA A 76 -6.58 -0.88 -10.59
C ALA A 76 -7.81 -0.35 -11.31
N TYR A 77 -8.15 -0.88 -12.48
CA TYR A 77 -9.34 -0.49 -13.24
C TYR A 77 -10.65 -0.87 -12.55
N GLU A 78 -10.67 -1.95 -11.79
CA GLU A 78 -11.84 -2.29 -10.99
C GLU A 78 -12.14 -1.29 -9.85
N LEU A 79 -11.09 -0.60 -9.37
CA LEU A 79 -11.18 0.35 -8.28
C LEU A 79 -11.28 1.80 -8.77
N ALA A 80 -10.78 2.08 -9.96
CA ALA A 80 -10.88 3.39 -10.59
C ALA A 80 -12.31 3.63 -11.13
N ARG A 81 -12.72 4.88 -11.10
CA ARG A 81 -13.98 5.33 -11.71
C ARG A 81 -13.89 5.46 -13.23
N ASP A 82 -12.77 5.98 -13.69
CA ASP A 82 -12.51 6.32 -15.09
C ASP A 82 -11.27 5.56 -15.57
N SER A 83 -11.23 5.22 -16.85
CA SER A 83 -10.03 4.73 -17.52
C SER A 83 -9.27 5.92 -18.10
N ASP A 84 -7.96 6.00 -17.82
CA ASP A 84 -7.07 6.99 -18.43
C ASP A 84 -5.85 6.25 -19.00
N PRO A 85 -5.52 6.41 -20.30
CA PRO A 85 -4.35 5.78 -20.92
C PRO A 85 -3.02 6.10 -20.23
N LEU A 86 -2.96 7.18 -19.46
CA LEU A 86 -1.77 7.50 -18.66
C LEU A 86 -1.53 6.48 -17.55
N ILE A 87 -2.58 5.81 -17.05
CA ILE A 87 -2.44 4.71 -16.09
C ILE A 87 -1.66 3.57 -16.72
N ASP A 88 -2.02 3.15 -17.95
CA ASP A 88 -1.33 2.06 -18.67
C ASP A 88 0.14 2.39 -18.87
N ARG A 89 0.46 3.58 -19.38
CA ARG A 89 1.84 4.01 -19.63
C ARG A 89 2.70 4.00 -18.37
N LEU A 90 2.17 4.49 -17.26
CA LEU A 90 2.86 4.50 -15.99
C LEU A 90 3.00 3.09 -15.41
N ALA A 91 1.94 2.28 -15.48
CA ALA A 91 1.93 0.90 -15.01
C ALA A 91 2.92 0.03 -15.80
N ASP A 92 2.90 0.08 -17.11
CA ASP A 92 3.80 -0.70 -17.97
C ASP A 92 5.29 -0.41 -17.70
N ARG A 93 5.60 0.83 -17.28
CA ARG A 93 6.99 1.23 -17.03
C ARG A 93 7.44 1.03 -15.59
N PHE A 94 6.53 1.18 -14.61
CA PHE A 94 6.89 1.33 -13.21
C PHE A 94 6.18 0.36 -12.26
N TRP A 95 5.25 -0.46 -12.73
CA TRP A 95 4.63 -1.51 -11.93
C TRP A 95 5.03 -2.91 -12.46
N PRO A 96 5.36 -3.83 -11.54
CA PRO A 96 5.50 -3.67 -10.09
C PRO A 96 6.65 -2.73 -9.71
N GLY A 97 6.45 -1.90 -8.66
CA GLY A 97 7.52 -1.01 -8.20
C GLY A 97 7.08 0.15 -7.31
N PRO A 98 7.98 1.13 -7.10
CA PRO A 98 7.79 2.20 -6.13
C PRO A 98 6.98 3.40 -6.68
N LEU A 99 6.00 3.16 -7.55
CA LEU A 99 5.08 4.18 -8.06
C LEU A 99 3.71 4.03 -7.40
N THR A 100 3.18 5.13 -6.88
CA THR A 100 1.79 5.27 -6.43
C THR A 100 1.05 6.17 -7.40
N ILE A 101 -0.06 5.69 -7.96
CA ILE A 101 -0.92 6.45 -8.86
C ILE A 101 -2.23 6.78 -8.14
N ILE A 102 -2.61 8.05 -8.09
CA ILE A 102 -3.90 8.49 -7.57
C ILE A 102 -4.88 8.63 -8.73
N VAL A 103 -6.04 8.01 -8.58
CA VAL A 103 -7.14 8.05 -9.55
C VAL A 103 -8.45 8.37 -8.85
N ARG A 104 -9.49 8.77 -9.60
CA ARG A 104 -10.84 8.87 -9.04
C ARG A 104 -11.32 7.49 -8.63
N ALA A 105 -11.83 7.38 -7.40
CA ALA A 105 -12.35 6.12 -6.87
C ALA A 105 -13.68 5.74 -7.52
N GLY A 106 -13.79 4.47 -7.91
CA GLY A 106 -15.04 3.83 -8.26
C GLY A 106 -15.93 3.54 -7.04
N THR A 107 -17.02 2.85 -7.25
CA THR A 107 -18.04 2.58 -6.21
C THR A 107 -17.72 1.37 -5.32
N LYS A 108 -16.70 0.58 -5.66
CA LYS A 108 -16.32 -0.64 -4.90
C LYS A 108 -15.69 -0.35 -3.53
N LEU A 109 -15.19 0.88 -3.32
CA LEU A 109 -14.55 1.27 -2.06
C LEU A 109 -15.45 2.21 -1.26
N PRO A 110 -15.59 2.00 0.06
CA PRO A 110 -16.27 2.95 0.92
C PRO A 110 -15.58 4.32 0.92
N LEU A 111 -16.35 5.41 0.94
CA LEU A 111 -15.81 6.79 0.98
C LEU A 111 -14.82 7.01 2.14
N ARG A 112 -15.04 6.37 3.29
CA ARG A 112 -14.12 6.47 4.43
C ARG A 112 -12.74 5.88 4.15
N SER A 113 -12.64 4.85 3.31
CA SER A 113 -11.35 4.25 2.93
C SER A 113 -10.54 5.19 2.05
N THR A 114 -11.21 6.10 1.34
CA THR A 114 -10.61 7.17 0.53
C THR A 114 -10.48 8.50 1.31
N ALA A 115 -10.64 8.49 2.63
CA ALA A 115 -10.68 9.69 3.48
C ALA A 115 -11.69 10.75 3.00
N ASN A 116 -12.80 10.32 2.37
CA ASN A 116 -13.85 11.15 1.77
C ASN A 116 -13.36 12.09 0.63
N THR A 117 -12.21 11.82 0.04
CA THR A 117 -11.67 12.62 -1.08
C THR A 117 -12.31 12.27 -2.42
N GLY A 118 -12.90 11.08 -2.53
CA GLY A 118 -13.36 10.53 -3.80
C GLY A 118 -12.21 10.02 -4.70
N ASN A 119 -10.98 10.03 -4.20
CA ASN A 119 -9.78 9.54 -4.91
C ASN A 119 -9.18 8.36 -4.17
N VAL A 120 -8.48 7.49 -4.88
CA VAL A 120 -7.75 6.34 -4.35
C VAL A 120 -6.32 6.32 -4.87
N ALA A 121 -5.38 6.03 -3.98
CA ALA A 121 -3.97 5.87 -4.30
C ALA A 121 -3.65 4.38 -4.43
N LEU A 122 -3.22 3.95 -5.60
CA LEU A 122 -3.01 2.55 -5.98
C LEU A 122 -1.54 2.26 -6.26
N ARG A 123 -1.08 1.07 -5.90
CA ARG A 123 0.28 0.61 -6.16
C ARG A 123 0.32 -0.90 -6.33
N VAL A 124 1.05 -1.40 -7.33
CA VAL A 124 1.51 -2.78 -7.42
C VAL A 124 2.95 -2.84 -6.87
N PRO A 125 3.19 -3.44 -5.69
CA PRO A 125 4.52 -3.45 -5.09
C PRO A 125 5.44 -4.48 -5.77
N ASP A 126 6.74 -4.16 -5.89
CA ASP A 126 7.75 -5.14 -6.32
C ASP A 126 8.29 -5.94 -5.13
N ALA A 127 7.40 -6.67 -4.48
CA ALA A 127 7.69 -7.56 -3.36
C ALA A 127 6.73 -8.74 -3.39
N ALA A 128 7.25 -9.97 -3.27
CA ALA A 128 6.45 -11.17 -3.44
C ALA A 128 5.42 -11.36 -2.31
N ILE A 129 5.78 -11.06 -1.07
CA ILE A 129 4.88 -11.23 0.08
C ILE A 129 3.58 -10.42 -0.07
N PRO A 130 3.61 -9.07 -0.22
CA PRO A 130 2.37 -8.30 -0.34
C PRO A 130 1.57 -8.65 -1.59
N ARG A 131 2.22 -8.99 -2.72
CA ARG A 131 1.51 -9.45 -3.93
C ARG A 131 0.76 -10.76 -3.66
N ALA A 132 1.44 -11.76 -3.08
CA ALA A 132 0.81 -13.03 -2.73
C ALA A 132 -0.36 -12.85 -1.74
N VAL A 133 -0.22 -11.93 -0.76
CA VAL A 133 -1.30 -11.61 0.18
C VAL A 133 -2.50 -11.00 -0.56
N VAL A 134 -2.29 -10.00 -1.44
CA VAL A 134 -3.37 -9.36 -2.20
C VAL A 134 -4.07 -10.37 -3.13
N GLU A 135 -3.29 -11.19 -3.85
CA GLU A 135 -3.83 -12.24 -4.73
C GLU A 135 -4.67 -13.25 -3.95
N ARG A 136 -4.17 -13.74 -2.82
CA ARG A 136 -4.87 -14.73 -1.99
C ARG A 136 -6.07 -14.14 -1.25
N PHE A 137 -6.00 -12.87 -0.86
CA PHE A 137 -7.11 -12.14 -0.23
C PHE A 137 -8.23 -11.85 -1.24
N GLY A 138 -7.88 -11.62 -2.51
CA GLY A 138 -8.80 -11.33 -3.62
C GLY A 138 -9.33 -9.90 -3.63
N LEU A 139 -8.84 -9.03 -2.75
CA LEU A 139 -9.20 -7.63 -2.60
C LEU A 139 -7.92 -6.80 -2.37
N PRO A 140 -7.93 -5.48 -2.64
CA PRO A 140 -6.83 -4.61 -2.24
C PRO A 140 -6.64 -4.61 -0.72
N ILE A 141 -5.44 -4.32 -0.26
CA ILE A 141 -5.16 -4.08 1.16
C ILE A 141 -4.61 -2.66 1.33
N THR A 142 -4.82 -2.04 2.50
CA THR A 142 -4.22 -0.74 2.74
C THR A 142 -2.70 -0.84 2.84
N ALA A 143 -1.99 0.25 2.55
CA ALA A 143 -0.57 0.38 2.84
C ALA A 143 -0.25 1.81 3.28
N THR A 144 0.08 1.96 4.54
CA THR A 144 0.72 3.16 5.07
C THR A 144 1.96 2.74 5.84
N SER A 145 3.01 3.55 5.87
CA SER A 145 4.26 3.17 6.54
C SER A 145 4.01 2.69 7.98
N ALA A 146 4.69 1.59 8.39
CA ALA A 146 4.55 0.93 9.68
C ALA A 146 5.42 1.60 10.75
N ASN A 147 5.16 2.89 11.04
CA ASN A 147 5.86 3.72 12.02
C ASN A 147 4.90 4.63 12.77
N LEU A 148 5.32 5.16 13.90
CA LEU A 148 4.63 6.27 14.55
C LEU A 148 4.68 7.52 13.68
N GLN A 149 3.66 8.38 13.74
CA GLN A 149 3.67 9.63 12.98
C GLN A 149 4.86 10.50 13.40
N GLY A 150 5.66 10.90 12.39
CA GLY A 150 6.86 11.72 12.61
C GLY A 150 8.13 10.93 12.95
N ALA A 151 8.03 9.63 13.22
CA ALA A 151 9.19 8.76 13.37
C ALA A 151 9.70 8.27 12.00
N SER A 152 10.93 7.77 11.96
CA SER A 152 11.53 7.19 10.74
C SER A 152 10.76 5.97 10.27
N GLU A 153 10.63 5.82 8.95
CA GLU A 153 10.02 4.66 8.33
C GLU A 153 10.88 3.41 8.55
N CYS A 154 10.22 2.26 8.74
CA CYS A 154 10.90 1.01 9.08
C CYS A 154 11.27 0.20 7.83
N THR A 155 12.53 -0.24 7.77
CA THR A 155 13.04 -1.13 6.72
C THR A 155 13.17 -2.59 7.15
N HIS A 156 12.87 -2.92 8.41
CA HIS A 156 12.95 -4.29 8.96
C HIS A 156 11.94 -4.48 10.12
N ALA A 157 11.55 -5.73 10.36
CA ALA A 157 10.53 -6.11 11.34
C ALA A 157 10.84 -5.66 12.77
N ALA A 158 12.11 -5.68 13.18
CA ALA A 158 12.52 -5.23 14.53
C ALA A 158 12.20 -3.75 14.76
N CYS A 159 12.42 -2.88 13.75
CA CYS A 159 12.04 -1.46 13.83
C CYS A 159 10.52 -1.30 14.03
N VAL A 160 9.71 -2.07 13.29
CA VAL A 160 8.25 -2.03 13.44
C VAL A 160 7.83 -2.46 14.85
N ARG A 161 8.41 -3.57 15.35
CA ARG A 161 8.16 -4.05 16.71
C ARG A 161 8.49 -2.98 17.76
N ASP A 162 9.63 -2.34 17.62
CA ASP A 162 10.13 -1.37 18.60
C ASP A 162 9.29 -0.08 18.62
N GLN A 163 8.69 0.31 17.49
CA GLN A 163 7.85 1.49 17.38
C GLN A 163 6.37 1.24 17.72
N ILE A 164 5.79 0.14 17.24
CA ILE A 164 4.34 -0.10 17.28
C ILE A 164 3.95 -1.55 17.59
N GLY A 165 4.89 -2.41 17.98
CA GLY A 165 4.61 -3.84 18.20
C GLY A 165 3.67 -4.15 19.37
N ASP A 166 3.40 -3.20 20.26
CA ASP A 166 2.41 -3.30 21.33
C ASP A 166 0.98 -2.95 20.87
N ARG A 167 0.83 -2.37 19.67
CA ARG A 167 -0.41 -1.83 19.10
C ARG A 167 -1.00 -2.65 17.97
N ILE A 168 -0.24 -3.61 17.44
CA ILE A 168 -0.65 -4.49 16.33
C ILE A 168 -0.45 -5.96 16.71
N PRO A 169 -1.31 -6.88 16.24
CA PRO A 169 -1.20 -8.29 16.59
C PRO A 169 -0.11 -9.05 15.83
N LEU A 170 0.23 -8.62 14.58
CA LEU A 170 1.07 -9.40 13.68
C LEU A 170 2.05 -8.54 12.90
N ILE A 171 3.32 -8.96 12.87
CA ILE A 171 4.40 -8.41 12.04
C ILE A 171 4.96 -9.54 11.18
N ILE A 172 4.99 -9.33 9.87
CA ILE A 172 5.59 -10.27 8.91
C ILE A 172 7.07 -9.91 8.77
N ASP A 173 7.93 -10.85 9.15
CA ASP A 173 9.37 -10.71 8.93
C ASP A 173 9.76 -11.36 7.61
N GLY A 174 9.86 -10.56 6.56
CA GLY A 174 10.39 -10.93 5.25
C GLY A 174 11.79 -10.38 5.01
N GLY A 175 12.51 -10.01 6.09
CA GLY A 175 13.84 -9.41 5.97
C GLY A 175 13.82 -7.90 5.72
N PRO A 176 14.97 -7.31 5.37
CA PRO A 176 15.09 -5.88 5.07
C PRO A 176 14.42 -5.52 3.74
N THR A 177 13.86 -4.30 3.65
CA THR A 177 13.31 -3.77 2.40
C THR A 177 14.41 -3.23 1.48
N GLY A 178 14.17 -3.28 0.15
CA GLY A 178 15.20 -2.98 -0.85
C GLY A 178 15.52 -1.48 -1.02
N HIS A 179 14.58 -0.60 -0.77
CA HIS A 179 14.76 0.85 -0.94
C HIS A 179 14.67 1.60 0.38
N SER A 180 15.43 2.71 0.47
CA SER A 180 15.40 3.65 1.59
C SER A 180 14.61 4.93 1.25
N MET A 181 13.91 4.96 0.12
CA MET A 181 13.11 6.11 -0.33
C MET A 181 11.63 5.75 -0.43
N PRO A 182 10.73 6.70 -0.15
CA PRO A 182 9.29 6.49 -0.32
C PRO A 182 8.92 6.37 -1.80
N THR A 183 7.68 5.97 -2.08
CA THR A 183 7.15 5.93 -3.45
C THR A 183 7.05 7.32 -4.06
N THR A 184 7.27 7.42 -5.37
CA THR A 184 6.85 8.59 -6.14
C THR A 184 5.34 8.55 -6.30
N ILE A 185 4.68 9.70 -6.15
CA ILE A 185 3.22 9.82 -6.22
C ILE A 185 2.82 10.70 -7.38
N VAL A 186 2.03 10.14 -8.30
CA VAL A 186 1.45 10.84 -9.44
C VAL A 186 -0.07 10.89 -9.28
N ASP A 187 -0.67 12.07 -9.41
CA ASP A 187 -2.11 12.28 -9.38
C ASP A 187 -2.67 12.42 -10.79
N LEU A 188 -3.53 11.48 -11.18
CA LEU A 188 -4.30 11.46 -12.43
C LEU A 188 -5.79 11.77 -12.18
N SER A 189 -6.21 12.09 -10.96
CA SER A 189 -7.62 12.35 -10.63
C SER A 189 -8.13 13.70 -11.16
N LEU A 190 -7.25 14.52 -11.70
CA LEU A 190 -7.53 15.88 -12.18
C LEU A 190 -8.37 15.93 -13.47
N GLY A 191 -8.60 14.78 -14.10
CA GLY A 191 -9.34 14.62 -15.36
C GLY A 191 -8.46 14.11 -16.48
N PRO A 192 -9.07 13.67 -17.61
CA PRO A 192 -8.36 13.01 -18.70
C PRO A 192 -7.15 13.79 -19.21
N GLY A 193 -5.99 13.14 -19.31
CA GLY A 193 -4.74 13.71 -19.80
C GLY A 193 -4.09 14.75 -18.87
N ARG A 194 -4.65 14.98 -17.68
CA ARG A 194 -4.08 15.91 -16.67
C ARG A 194 -3.42 15.14 -15.54
N TRP A 195 -2.25 15.59 -15.16
CA TRP A 195 -1.46 14.94 -14.11
C TRP A 195 -0.66 15.94 -13.28
N GLU A 196 -0.32 15.52 -12.06
CA GLU A 196 0.56 16.25 -11.16
C GLU A 196 1.44 15.28 -10.38
N ILE A 197 2.69 15.60 -10.15
CA ILE A 197 3.59 14.85 -9.28
C ILE A 197 3.49 15.45 -7.89
N LEU A 198 2.80 14.74 -6.99
CA LEU A 198 2.60 15.22 -5.61
C LEU A 198 3.81 14.99 -4.72
N ARG A 199 4.64 14.02 -5.06
CA ARG A 199 5.87 13.69 -4.33
C ARG A 199 6.85 12.96 -5.23
N GLU A 200 8.07 13.47 -5.32
CA GLU A 200 9.20 12.69 -5.81
C GLU A 200 9.66 11.71 -4.72
N GLY A 201 9.97 10.49 -5.11
CA GLY A 201 10.45 9.41 -4.25
C GLY A 201 11.51 8.59 -4.97
N ALA A 202 11.40 7.27 -4.91
CA ALA A 202 12.38 6.36 -5.52
C ALA A 202 12.46 6.48 -7.05
N ILE A 203 11.41 6.98 -7.72
CA ILE A 203 11.43 7.27 -9.16
C ILE A 203 11.62 8.78 -9.35
N PRO A 204 12.68 9.22 -10.04
CA PRO A 204 12.91 10.64 -10.31
C PRO A 204 11.80 11.27 -11.17
N THR A 205 11.48 12.52 -10.91
CA THR A 205 10.44 13.28 -11.63
C THR A 205 10.64 13.24 -13.16
N HIS A 206 11.87 13.37 -13.64
CA HIS A 206 12.13 13.40 -15.08
C HIS A 206 11.75 12.08 -15.79
N GLU A 207 11.88 10.92 -15.12
CA GLU A 207 11.46 9.63 -15.69
C GLU A 207 9.94 9.54 -15.83
N ILE A 208 9.18 10.05 -14.84
CA ILE A 208 7.73 10.15 -14.91
C ILE A 208 7.30 11.05 -16.07
N VAL A 209 7.90 12.24 -16.17
CA VAL A 209 7.59 13.22 -17.23
C VAL A 209 7.85 12.64 -18.62
N MET A 210 8.97 11.92 -18.82
CA MET A 210 9.28 11.26 -20.09
C MET A 210 8.21 10.25 -20.54
N VAL A 211 7.57 9.57 -19.61
CA VAL A 211 6.50 8.59 -19.90
C VAL A 211 5.17 9.30 -20.20
N LEU A 212 4.84 10.36 -19.45
CA LEU A 212 3.56 11.06 -19.58
C LEU A 212 3.48 12.00 -20.78
N GLN A 213 4.60 12.47 -21.33
CA GLN A 213 4.67 13.38 -22.48
C GLN A 213 4.76 12.65 -23.85
N ARG A 214 4.84 11.33 -23.87
CA ARG A 214 4.81 10.50 -25.09
C ARG A 214 3.36 10.25 -25.53
#